data_4592277898c26b4999a43ad02980b6dd
#
_entry.id   4592277898c26b4999a43ad02980b6dd
#
_cell.length_a   1.000
_cell.length_b   1.000
_cell.length_c   1.000
_cell.angle_alpha   90.00
_cell.angle_beta   90.00
_cell.angle_gamma   90.00
#
_symmetry.space_group_name_H-M   'P 1'
#
loop_
_entity.id
_entity.type
_entity.pdbx_description
1 polymer ?
#
loop_
_entity_poly.entity_id
_entity_poly.type
_entity_poly.pdbx_seq_one_letter_code
_entity_poly.pdbx_strand_id
1 'polypeptide(L)'
;TKHRAEYIKAVSKELSGLLQLGTFAICREGECDDLKPLGSKFVLKIKYLADGSLDKYKARIVALGYMARVGIDFYATWSPMASLTSIRLIFSIAVHYDTVILHADVPSAFCQSKLDTRTLLQLPKGVSLVDDDGNTSVIVMLRKALYGLRQSPQLFNKLLDELLNSCGMRRCVHEACIYKYYDILGWVLIGAEVDDLIVTGNNTKKMAELQQMFQDKWGVEK
;
A
#
# COMPACT_ATOMS: atom_id res chain seq x y z
N THR A 1 28.81 -8.62 6.80
CA THR A 1 28.68 -7.70 5.66
C THR A 1 28.79 -6.25 6.13
N LYS A 2 29.41 -5.38 5.32
CA LYS A 2 29.72 -3.97 5.65
C LYS A 2 28.47 -3.13 6.08
N HIS A 3 27.28 -3.57 5.74
CA HIS A 3 26.01 -2.85 5.95
C HIS A 3 25.03 -3.58 6.87
N ARG A 4 25.49 -4.58 7.63
CA ARG A 4 24.62 -5.44 8.44
C ARG A 4 23.83 -4.66 9.50
N ALA A 5 24.47 -3.75 10.21
CA ALA A 5 23.83 -2.96 11.27
C ALA A 5 22.69 -2.08 10.72
N GLU A 6 22.91 -1.45 9.57
CA GLU A 6 21.91 -0.57 8.94
C GLU A 6 20.71 -1.37 8.41
N TYR A 7 20.94 -2.56 7.87
CA TYR A 7 19.83 -3.44 7.48
C TYR A 7 19.05 -3.96 8.68
N ILE A 8 19.69 -4.24 9.82
CA ILE A 8 18.98 -4.62 11.06
C ILE A 8 18.04 -3.49 11.49
N LYS A 9 18.52 -2.24 11.49
CA LYS A 9 17.67 -1.07 11.78
C LYS A 9 16.50 -0.95 10.82
N ALA A 10 16.74 -1.13 9.51
CA ALA A 10 15.69 -1.08 8.49
C ALA A 10 14.65 -2.19 8.68
N VAL A 11 15.08 -3.41 9.02
CA VAL A 11 14.20 -4.55 9.34
C VAL A 11 13.36 -4.27 10.59
N SER A 12 13.98 -3.76 11.67
CA SER A 12 13.24 -3.40 12.88
C SER A 12 12.21 -2.32 12.64
N LYS A 13 12.54 -1.30 11.82
CA LYS A 13 11.59 -0.25 11.43
C LYS A 13 10.40 -0.81 10.64
N GLU A 14 10.66 -1.71 9.68
CA GLU A 14 9.60 -2.36 8.88
C GLU A 14 8.66 -3.18 9.77
N LEU A 15 9.23 -4.02 10.65
CA LEU A 15 8.44 -4.84 11.59
C LEU A 15 7.59 -3.97 12.53
N SER A 16 8.18 -2.94 13.14
CA SER A 16 7.45 -2.02 14.01
C SER A 16 6.31 -1.32 13.28
N GLY A 17 6.55 -0.87 12.05
CA GLY A 17 5.51 -0.24 11.22
C GLY A 17 4.34 -1.19 10.92
N LEU A 18 4.63 -2.43 10.55
CA LEU A 18 3.60 -3.44 10.27
C LEU A 18 2.81 -3.83 11.53
N LEU A 19 3.47 -3.88 12.69
CA LEU A 19 2.80 -4.11 13.97
C LEU A 19 1.89 -2.94 14.36
N GLN A 20 2.37 -1.70 14.24
CA GLN A 20 1.56 -0.50 14.49
C GLN A 20 0.33 -0.41 13.58
N LEU A 21 0.47 -0.83 12.33
CA LEU A 21 -0.66 -0.94 11.41
C LEU A 21 -1.62 -2.09 11.76
N GLY A 22 -1.28 -2.97 12.70
CA GLY A 22 -2.08 -4.15 13.04
C GLY A 22 -2.15 -5.17 11.90
N THR A 23 -1.06 -5.30 11.12
CA THR A 23 -1.01 -6.20 9.97
C THR A 23 -0.98 -7.66 10.40
N PHE A 24 -0.39 -7.95 11.56
CA PHE A 24 -0.22 -9.30 12.10
C PHE A 24 -1.05 -9.51 13.35
N ALA A 25 -1.51 -10.75 13.54
CA ALA A 25 -1.94 -11.29 14.82
C ALA A 25 -1.18 -12.59 15.08
N ILE A 26 -0.72 -12.79 16.30
CA ILE A 26 -0.12 -14.05 16.71
C ILE A 26 -1.21 -15.12 16.72
N CYS A 27 -0.94 -16.25 16.08
CA CYS A 27 -1.81 -17.41 16.15
C CYS A 27 -1.58 -18.15 17.46
N ARG A 28 -2.65 -18.43 18.20
CA ARG A 28 -2.61 -19.33 19.34
C ARG A 28 -2.61 -20.78 18.86
N GLU A 29 -2.06 -21.66 19.68
CA GLU A 29 -2.07 -23.10 19.43
C GLU A 29 -3.52 -23.60 19.24
N GLY A 30 -3.77 -24.37 18.18
CA GLY A 30 -5.10 -24.87 17.81
C GLY A 30 -5.98 -23.93 16.98
N GLU A 31 -5.68 -22.64 16.91
CA GLU A 31 -6.53 -21.69 16.15
C GLU A 31 -6.33 -21.75 14.61
N CYS A 32 -5.23 -22.33 14.17
CA CYS A 32 -4.76 -22.20 12.79
C CYS A 32 -4.30 -23.51 12.16
N ASP A 33 -4.58 -24.66 12.77
CA ASP A 33 -4.08 -25.98 12.35
C ASP A 33 -4.65 -26.43 11.00
N ASP A 34 -5.76 -25.84 10.57
CA ASP A 34 -6.43 -26.09 9.29
C ASP A 34 -5.73 -25.38 8.10
N LEU A 35 -4.80 -24.45 8.37
CA LEU A 35 -4.20 -23.60 7.35
C LEU A 35 -2.71 -23.89 7.16
N LYS A 36 -2.26 -23.93 5.91
CA LYS A 36 -0.85 -24.02 5.58
C LYS A 36 -0.24 -22.61 5.48
N PRO A 37 0.81 -22.30 6.27
CA PRO A 37 1.44 -20.99 6.21
C PRO A 37 2.09 -20.71 4.85
N LEU A 38 1.91 -19.50 4.33
CA LEU A 38 2.72 -18.96 3.23
C LEU A 38 4.09 -18.54 3.77
N GLY A 39 5.14 -18.86 3.06
CA GLY A 39 6.47 -18.38 3.38
C GLY A 39 6.59 -16.86 3.16
N SER A 40 7.59 -16.26 3.78
CA SER A 40 7.97 -14.87 3.51
C SER A 40 9.49 -14.69 3.48
N LYS A 41 9.91 -13.53 2.96
CA LYS A 41 11.32 -13.14 2.92
C LYS A 41 11.49 -11.63 3.10
N PHE A 42 12.69 -11.20 3.50
CA PHE A 42 13.07 -9.81 3.38
C PHE A 42 13.53 -9.47 1.97
N VAL A 43 13.06 -8.35 1.47
CA VAL A 43 13.63 -7.65 0.31
C VAL A 43 14.36 -6.43 0.85
N LEU A 44 15.68 -6.43 0.69
CA LEU A 44 16.56 -5.38 1.18
C LEU A 44 17.03 -4.54 -0.01
N LYS A 45 16.93 -3.21 0.10
CA LYS A 45 17.37 -2.26 -0.93
C LYS A 45 18.16 -1.12 -0.29
N ILE A 46 19.12 -0.59 -1.04
CA ILE A 46 19.74 0.71 -0.78
C ILE A 46 19.02 1.72 -1.68
N LYS A 47 18.57 2.82 -1.10
CA LYS A 47 18.05 3.97 -1.86
C LYS A 47 19.11 5.05 -1.94
N TYR A 48 19.17 5.71 -3.08
CA TYR A 48 20.06 6.82 -3.35
C TYR A 48 19.24 8.07 -3.69
N LEU A 49 19.77 9.23 -3.36
CA LEU A 49 19.24 10.53 -3.78
C LEU A 49 19.57 10.77 -5.27
N ALA A 50 18.98 11.81 -5.85
CA ALA A 50 19.19 12.14 -7.26
C ALA A 50 20.67 12.50 -7.61
N ASP A 51 21.43 12.95 -6.62
CA ASP A 51 22.87 13.23 -6.73
C ASP A 51 23.76 11.98 -6.60
N GLY A 52 23.15 10.79 -6.42
CA GLY A 52 23.86 9.52 -6.25
C GLY A 52 24.34 9.26 -4.82
N SER A 53 24.14 10.15 -3.87
CA SER A 53 24.47 9.92 -2.46
C SER A 53 23.50 8.94 -1.81
N LEU A 54 23.94 8.27 -0.73
CA LEU A 54 23.12 7.31 0.01
C LEU A 54 21.95 8.05 0.71
N ASP A 55 20.71 7.69 0.36
CA ASP A 55 19.52 8.12 1.10
C ASP A 55 19.30 7.21 2.33
N LYS A 56 18.94 5.96 2.11
CA LYS A 56 18.60 5.03 3.20
C LYS A 56 18.65 3.56 2.81
N TYR A 57 18.78 2.72 3.85
CA TYR A 57 18.51 1.28 3.74
C TYR A 57 17.03 1.03 3.92
N LYS A 58 16.42 0.26 3.01
CA LYS A 58 15.02 -0.11 3.05
C LYS A 58 14.88 -1.61 3.13
N ALA A 59 14.08 -2.10 4.09
CA ALA A 59 13.64 -3.47 4.18
C ALA A 59 12.14 -3.54 3.89
N ARG A 60 11.68 -4.64 3.30
CA ARG A 60 10.26 -4.99 3.19
C ARG A 60 10.11 -6.48 3.50
N ILE A 61 9.07 -6.84 4.26
CA ILE A 61 8.61 -8.22 4.37
C ILE A 61 7.70 -8.48 3.17
N VAL A 62 8.00 -9.56 2.44
CA VAL A 62 7.26 -9.93 1.23
C VAL A 62 6.80 -11.37 1.35
N ALA A 63 5.48 -11.58 1.27
CA ALA A 63 4.90 -12.92 1.22
C ALA A 63 5.28 -13.63 -0.09
N LEU A 64 5.46 -14.94 -0.04
CA LEU A 64 5.73 -15.77 -1.22
C LEU A 64 4.39 -16.15 -1.90
N GLY A 65 3.65 -15.15 -2.39
CA GLY A 65 2.31 -15.31 -2.96
C GLY A 65 2.23 -16.21 -4.20
N TYR A 66 3.37 -16.57 -4.81
CA TYR A 66 3.39 -17.58 -5.87
C TYR A 66 3.06 -19.00 -5.34
N MET A 67 3.16 -19.22 -4.03
CA MET A 67 2.77 -20.47 -3.37
C MET A 67 1.27 -20.48 -2.99
N ALA A 68 0.58 -19.35 -3.10
CA ALA A 68 -0.83 -19.21 -2.74
C ALA A 68 -1.73 -19.93 -3.75
N ARG A 69 -2.79 -20.56 -3.24
CA ARG A 69 -3.73 -21.40 -3.99
C ARG A 69 -4.97 -20.60 -4.35
N VAL A 70 -5.33 -20.63 -5.63
CA VAL A 70 -6.59 -20.03 -6.11
C VAL A 70 -7.80 -20.68 -5.46
N GLY A 71 -8.77 -19.90 -5.03
CA GLY A 71 -10.00 -20.39 -4.40
C GLY A 71 -9.86 -20.75 -2.92
N ILE A 72 -8.65 -20.66 -2.35
CA ILE A 72 -8.38 -20.90 -0.92
C ILE A 72 -7.70 -19.67 -0.31
N ASP A 73 -6.53 -19.33 -0.82
CA ASP A 73 -5.71 -18.23 -0.28
C ASP A 73 -6.05 -16.89 -0.96
N PHE A 74 -6.69 -16.92 -2.13
CA PHE A 74 -7.22 -15.74 -2.83
C PHE A 74 -8.26 -16.14 -3.88
N TYR A 75 -9.16 -15.19 -4.24
CA TYR A 75 -10.21 -15.40 -5.25
C TYR A 75 -10.01 -14.55 -6.49
N ALA A 76 -9.55 -13.34 -6.35
CA ALA A 76 -9.34 -12.40 -7.44
C ALA A 76 -8.04 -11.63 -7.26
N THR A 77 -7.42 -11.27 -8.37
CA THR A 77 -6.10 -10.59 -8.36
C THR A 77 -6.06 -9.38 -9.27
N TRP A 78 -7.10 -9.20 -10.10
CA TRP A 78 -7.10 -8.12 -11.06
C TRP A 78 -7.12 -6.77 -10.36
N SER A 79 -6.18 -5.91 -10.73
CA SER A 79 -6.11 -4.52 -10.33
C SER A 79 -5.77 -3.69 -11.56
N PRO A 80 -6.49 -2.62 -11.83
CA PRO A 80 -6.12 -1.73 -12.91
C PRO A 80 -4.79 -1.05 -12.61
N MET A 81 -4.04 -0.75 -13.66
CA MET A 81 -2.85 0.12 -13.60
C MET A 81 -3.07 1.30 -14.54
N ALA A 82 -2.67 2.48 -14.10
CA ALA A 82 -2.76 3.67 -14.95
C ALA A 82 -1.88 3.49 -16.19
N SER A 83 -2.41 3.81 -17.37
CA SER A 83 -1.59 3.85 -18.56
C SER A 83 -0.68 5.07 -18.53
N LEU A 84 0.54 4.92 -19.06
CA LEU A 84 1.46 6.06 -19.18
C LEU A 84 0.85 7.20 -20.01
N THR A 85 0.00 6.86 -20.99
CA THR A 85 -0.75 7.83 -21.80
C THR A 85 -1.73 8.62 -20.92
N SER A 86 -2.45 7.96 -20.03
CA SER A 86 -3.40 8.61 -19.13
C SER A 86 -2.68 9.54 -18.14
N ILE A 87 -1.55 9.13 -17.60
CA ILE A 87 -0.73 9.99 -16.72
C ILE A 87 -0.21 11.22 -17.49
N ARG A 88 0.31 11.04 -18.72
CA ARG A 88 0.74 12.16 -19.58
C ARG A 88 -0.41 13.10 -19.92
N LEU A 89 -1.61 12.58 -20.14
CA LEU A 89 -2.80 13.39 -20.38
C LEU A 89 -3.13 14.26 -19.16
N ILE A 90 -3.06 13.74 -17.94
CA ILE A 90 -3.25 14.54 -16.72
C ILE A 90 -2.25 15.69 -16.66
N PHE A 91 -0.98 15.43 -16.92
CA PHE A 91 0.05 16.48 -16.95
C PHE A 91 -0.23 17.53 -18.05
N SER A 92 -0.64 17.09 -19.24
CA SER A 92 -0.99 18.01 -20.33
C SER A 92 -2.19 18.89 -19.99
N ILE A 93 -3.20 18.34 -19.32
CA ILE A 93 -4.36 19.10 -18.82
C ILE A 93 -3.91 20.11 -17.77
N ALA A 94 -3.08 19.70 -16.81
CA ALA A 94 -2.57 20.59 -15.78
C ALA A 94 -1.81 21.78 -16.36
N VAL A 95 -0.94 21.55 -17.33
CA VAL A 95 -0.19 22.61 -18.03
C VAL A 95 -1.13 23.52 -18.84
N HIS A 96 -2.12 22.92 -19.55
CA HIS A 96 -3.06 23.70 -20.38
C HIS A 96 -3.91 24.66 -19.53
N TYR A 97 -4.33 24.25 -18.34
CA TYR A 97 -5.16 25.06 -17.44
C TYR A 97 -4.36 25.81 -16.37
N ASP A 98 -3.02 25.75 -16.42
CA ASP A 98 -2.11 26.36 -15.44
C ASP A 98 -2.47 25.98 -13.99
N THR A 99 -2.70 24.68 -13.75
CA THR A 99 -3.06 24.15 -12.43
C THR A 99 -1.88 23.47 -11.76
N VAL A 100 -1.82 23.53 -10.43
CA VAL A 100 -0.81 22.82 -9.64
C VAL A 100 -0.99 21.31 -9.76
N ILE A 101 0.12 20.59 -9.72
CA ILE A 101 0.16 19.14 -9.61
C ILE A 101 0.66 18.80 -8.21
N LEU A 102 -0.16 18.06 -7.46
CA LEU A 102 0.21 17.52 -6.17
C LEU A 102 0.51 16.02 -6.33
N HIS A 103 1.55 15.57 -5.65
CA HIS A 103 1.91 14.15 -5.56
C HIS A 103 1.68 13.66 -4.13
N ALA A 104 1.08 12.49 -3.99
CA ALA A 104 0.86 11.85 -2.70
C ALA A 104 1.30 10.38 -2.79
N ASP A 105 2.23 9.97 -1.91
CA ASP A 105 2.68 8.57 -1.75
C ASP A 105 1.98 7.97 -0.53
N VAL A 106 1.22 6.89 -0.73
CA VAL A 106 0.49 6.22 0.36
C VAL A 106 1.44 5.25 1.09
N PRO A 107 1.81 5.55 2.35
CA PRO A 107 2.74 4.71 3.09
C PRO A 107 2.18 3.30 3.28
N SER A 108 2.98 2.29 2.90
CA SER A 108 2.60 0.86 3.05
C SER A 108 1.21 0.56 2.49
N ALA A 109 0.90 1.06 1.30
CA ALA A 109 -0.42 1.07 0.68
C ALA A 109 -1.18 -0.25 0.80
N PHE A 110 -0.55 -1.38 0.49
CA PHE A 110 -1.20 -2.68 0.61
C PHE A 110 -1.64 -2.99 2.04
N CYS A 111 -0.82 -2.62 3.03
CA CYS A 111 -1.10 -2.86 4.45
C CYS A 111 -2.19 -1.94 5.02
N GLN A 112 -2.73 -1.02 4.23
CA GLN A 112 -3.92 -0.25 4.59
C GLN A 112 -5.21 -1.04 4.41
N SER A 113 -5.22 -2.04 3.52
CA SER A 113 -6.40 -2.85 3.19
C SER A 113 -6.54 -4.05 4.11
N LYS A 114 -7.77 -4.35 4.53
CA LYS A 114 -8.06 -5.60 5.22
C LYS A 114 -7.92 -6.78 4.25
N LEU A 115 -7.41 -7.89 4.76
CA LEU A 115 -7.36 -9.13 3.99
C LEU A 115 -8.75 -9.79 4.01
N ASP A 116 -9.16 -10.33 2.88
CA ASP A 116 -10.47 -10.97 2.66
C ASP A 116 -10.45 -12.49 2.90
N THR A 117 -9.27 -13.04 3.15
CA THR A 117 -9.04 -14.46 3.38
C THR A 117 -8.26 -14.70 4.67
N ARG A 118 -8.49 -15.84 5.32
CA ARG A 118 -7.66 -16.28 6.46
C ARG A 118 -6.32 -16.78 5.89
N THR A 119 -5.26 -16.02 6.12
CA THR A 119 -3.93 -16.33 5.59
C THR A 119 -2.90 -16.35 6.70
N LEU A 120 -2.23 -17.49 6.87
CA LEU A 120 -1.07 -17.61 7.74
C LEU A 120 0.19 -17.24 7.00
N LEU A 121 1.08 -16.53 7.69
CA LEU A 121 2.40 -16.18 7.19
C LEU A 121 3.47 -16.73 8.13
N GLN A 122 4.40 -17.48 7.56
CA GLN A 122 5.65 -17.81 8.25
C GLN A 122 6.59 -16.62 8.11
N LEU A 123 7.00 -16.06 9.24
CA LEU A 123 7.93 -14.93 9.26
C LEU A 123 9.30 -15.33 8.70
N PRO A 124 10.07 -14.37 8.16
CA PRO A 124 11.39 -14.66 7.63
C PRO A 124 12.32 -15.25 8.71
N LYS A 125 13.29 -16.08 8.29
CA LYS A 125 14.25 -16.70 9.22
C LYS A 125 14.92 -15.67 10.12
N GLY A 126 14.93 -15.95 11.43
CA GLY A 126 15.53 -15.09 12.45
C GLY A 126 14.61 -14.00 12.98
N VAL A 127 13.32 -14.05 12.61
CA VAL A 127 12.28 -13.16 13.16
C VAL A 127 11.22 -14.00 13.84
N SER A 128 10.85 -13.59 15.03
CA SER A 128 9.70 -14.08 15.78
C SER A 128 8.99 -12.92 16.45
N LEU A 129 7.70 -13.07 16.68
CA LEU A 129 6.93 -12.15 17.50
C LEU A 129 6.65 -12.80 18.84
N VAL A 130 6.55 -11.97 19.86
CA VAL A 130 6.24 -12.38 21.24
C VAL A 130 4.85 -11.82 21.54
N ASP A 131 3.96 -12.67 22.07
CA ASP A 131 2.64 -12.23 22.53
C ASP A 131 2.70 -11.62 23.95
N ASP A 132 1.56 -11.14 24.44
CA ASP A 132 1.44 -10.50 25.75
C ASP A 132 1.71 -11.51 26.90
N ASP A 133 1.58 -12.81 26.64
CA ASP A 133 1.84 -13.89 27.58
C ASP A 133 3.29 -14.37 27.54
N GLY A 134 4.14 -13.79 26.66
CA GLY A 134 5.57 -14.12 26.52
C GLY A 134 5.85 -15.29 25.57
N ASN A 135 4.84 -15.85 24.88
CA ASN A 135 5.04 -16.94 23.93
C ASN A 135 5.61 -16.39 22.62
N THR A 136 6.56 -17.13 22.07
CA THR A 136 7.23 -16.75 20.83
C THR A 136 6.63 -17.50 19.64
N SER A 137 6.19 -16.78 18.62
CA SER A 137 5.68 -17.38 17.37
C SER A 137 6.47 -16.91 16.15
N VAL A 138 6.71 -17.85 15.25
CA VAL A 138 7.25 -17.62 13.90
C VAL A 138 6.16 -17.65 12.81
N ILE A 139 4.92 -18.01 13.19
CA ILE A 139 3.74 -18.04 12.33
C ILE A 139 2.73 -17.02 12.85
N VAL A 140 2.21 -16.19 11.94
CA VAL A 140 1.24 -15.15 12.27
C VAL A 140 0.06 -15.20 11.33
N MET A 141 -1.11 -14.80 11.82
CA MET A 141 -2.27 -14.54 10.98
C MET A 141 -2.17 -13.14 10.36
N LEU A 142 -2.33 -13.05 9.06
CA LEU A 142 -2.47 -11.75 8.38
C LEU A 142 -3.88 -11.20 8.58
N ARG A 143 -3.97 -9.98 9.10
CA ARG A 143 -5.21 -9.19 9.21
C ARG A 143 -5.37 -8.22 8.07
N LYS A 144 -4.23 -7.78 7.50
CA LYS A 144 -4.18 -6.84 6.38
C LYS A 144 -3.36 -7.43 5.24
N ALA A 145 -3.59 -6.90 4.06
CA ALA A 145 -2.82 -7.29 2.89
C ALA A 145 -1.33 -6.95 3.06
N LEU A 146 -0.47 -7.68 2.40
CA LEU A 146 0.97 -7.55 2.50
C LEU A 146 1.60 -7.59 1.10
N TYR A 147 2.75 -6.96 0.96
CA TYR A 147 3.55 -7.08 -0.26
C TYR A 147 3.79 -8.55 -0.61
N GLY A 148 3.64 -8.87 -1.91
CA GLY A 148 3.83 -10.21 -2.44
C GLY A 148 2.59 -11.11 -2.45
N LEU A 149 1.53 -10.80 -1.73
CA LEU A 149 0.24 -11.47 -1.91
C LEU A 149 -0.37 -11.08 -3.27
N ARG A 150 -1.00 -12.03 -3.94
CA ARG A 150 -1.58 -11.82 -5.28
C ARG A 150 -2.75 -10.85 -5.28
N GLN A 151 -3.56 -10.86 -4.22
CA GLN A 151 -4.75 -10.00 -4.07
C GLN A 151 -4.44 -8.61 -3.51
N SER A 152 -3.25 -8.33 -2.99
CA SER A 152 -2.93 -7.05 -2.35
C SER A 152 -3.19 -5.83 -3.23
N PRO A 153 -2.81 -5.79 -4.53
CA PRO A 153 -3.11 -4.66 -5.40
C PRO A 153 -4.61 -4.43 -5.58
N GLN A 154 -5.38 -5.50 -5.74
CA GLN A 154 -6.83 -5.43 -5.88
C GLN A 154 -7.51 -4.88 -4.63
N LEU A 155 -7.13 -5.40 -3.46
CA LEU A 155 -7.70 -4.96 -2.18
C LEU A 155 -7.40 -3.49 -1.92
N PHE A 156 -6.19 -3.02 -2.23
CA PHE A 156 -5.85 -1.61 -2.11
C PHE A 156 -6.62 -0.75 -3.11
N ASN A 157 -6.73 -1.17 -4.37
CA ASN A 157 -7.51 -0.44 -5.38
C ASN A 157 -8.97 -0.30 -4.96
N LYS A 158 -9.57 -1.35 -4.38
CA LYS A 158 -10.93 -1.31 -3.84
C LYS A 158 -11.05 -0.31 -2.69
N LEU A 159 -10.11 -0.33 -1.73
CA LEU A 159 -10.08 0.62 -0.62
C LEU A 159 -9.96 2.07 -1.11
N LEU A 160 -9.09 2.32 -2.07
CA LEU A 160 -8.91 3.64 -2.68
C LEU A 160 -10.17 4.11 -3.38
N ASP A 161 -10.82 3.22 -4.15
CA ASP A 161 -12.07 3.51 -4.85
C ASP A 161 -13.19 3.89 -3.87
N GLU A 162 -13.38 3.09 -2.82
CA GLU A 162 -14.36 3.37 -1.77
C GLU A 162 -14.10 4.73 -1.10
N LEU A 163 -12.84 5.03 -0.78
CA LEU A 163 -12.45 6.28 -0.16
C LEU A 163 -12.68 7.48 -1.08
N LEU A 164 -12.26 7.42 -2.33
CA LEU A 164 -12.43 8.51 -3.29
C LEU A 164 -13.91 8.73 -3.63
N ASN A 165 -14.69 7.66 -3.77
CA ASN A 165 -16.14 7.75 -3.98
C ASN A 165 -16.84 8.41 -2.78
N SER A 166 -16.42 8.13 -1.53
CA SER A 166 -16.97 8.76 -0.33
C SER A 166 -16.74 10.28 -0.30
N CYS A 167 -15.68 10.75 -0.98
CA CYS A 167 -15.39 12.17 -1.18
C CYS A 167 -16.06 12.75 -2.44
N GLY A 168 -16.98 12.02 -3.08
CA GLY A 168 -17.69 12.48 -4.28
C GLY A 168 -16.88 12.41 -5.58
N MET A 169 -15.65 11.88 -5.54
CA MET A 169 -14.90 11.59 -6.76
C MET A 169 -15.56 10.44 -7.52
N ARG A 170 -15.49 10.46 -8.82
CA ARG A 170 -16.05 9.40 -9.69
C ARG A 170 -14.97 8.81 -10.58
N ARG A 171 -14.87 7.50 -10.60
CA ARG A 171 -13.97 6.76 -11.47
C ARG A 171 -14.31 7.03 -12.94
N CYS A 172 -13.30 7.19 -13.79
CA CYS A 172 -13.49 7.32 -15.23
C CYS A 172 -13.89 5.96 -15.83
N VAL A 173 -14.84 5.97 -16.76
CA VAL A 173 -15.37 4.75 -17.40
C VAL A 173 -14.30 4.06 -18.26
N HIS A 174 -13.46 4.84 -18.95
CA HIS A 174 -12.49 4.31 -19.91
C HIS A 174 -11.10 4.06 -19.29
N GLU A 175 -10.85 4.61 -18.10
CA GLU A 175 -9.57 4.45 -17.40
C GLU A 175 -9.82 4.32 -15.90
N ALA A 176 -9.76 3.11 -15.43
CA ALA A 176 -10.14 2.77 -14.05
C ALA A 176 -9.21 3.35 -12.95
N CYS A 177 -8.05 3.86 -13.34
CA CYS A 177 -7.10 4.52 -12.43
C CYS A 177 -7.22 6.04 -12.43
N ILE A 178 -8.19 6.59 -13.19
CA ILE A 178 -8.46 8.02 -13.21
C ILE A 178 -9.78 8.30 -12.50
N TYR A 179 -9.75 9.28 -11.60
CA TYR A 179 -10.92 9.78 -10.90
C TYR A 179 -11.10 11.25 -11.22
N LYS A 180 -12.37 11.67 -11.30
CA LYS A 180 -12.77 13.04 -11.60
C LYS A 180 -13.81 13.54 -10.63
N TYR A 181 -13.77 14.83 -10.39
CA TYR A 181 -14.77 15.59 -9.67
C TYR A 181 -15.00 16.92 -10.41
N TYR A 182 -16.21 17.41 -10.45
CA TYR A 182 -16.54 18.75 -10.95
C TYR A 182 -17.80 19.27 -10.27
N ASP A 183 -17.81 20.56 -10.01
CA ASP A 183 -18.95 21.33 -9.52
C ASP A 183 -18.88 22.77 -10.05
N ILE A 184 -19.68 23.68 -9.48
CA ILE A 184 -19.69 25.09 -9.87
C ILE A 184 -18.39 25.84 -9.52
N LEU A 185 -17.55 25.29 -8.64
CA LEU A 185 -16.26 25.88 -8.24
C LEU A 185 -15.09 25.40 -9.11
N GLY A 186 -15.32 24.37 -9.93
CA GLY A 186 -14.30 23.84 -10.83
C GLY A 186 -14.22 22.32 -10.84
N TRP A 187 -13.05 21.81 -11.18
CA TRP A 187 -12.81 20.39 -11.37
C TRP A 187 -11.53 19.92 -10.66
N VAL A 188 -11.48 18.61 -10.38
CA VAL A 188 -10.29 17.90 -9.87
C VAL A 188 -10.15 16.58 -10.62
N LEU A 189 -8.92 16.24 -10.99
CA LEU A 189 -8.53 14.94 -11.53
C LEU A 189 -7.52 14.29 -10.59
N ILE A 190 -7.67 12.96 -10.41
CA ILE A 190 -6.70 12.11 -9.72
C ILE A 190 -6.30 10.99 -10.65
N GLY A 191 -4.99 10.79 -10.83
CA GLY A 191 -4.41 9.59 -11.41
C GLY A 191 -3.80 8.74 -10.30
N ALA A 192 -4.13 7.44 -10.25
CA ALA A 192 -3.64 6.52 -9.23
C ALA A 192 -2.78 5.42 -9.88
N GLU A 193 -1.53 5.31 -9.43
CA GLU A 193 -0.63 4.21 -9.79
C GLU A 193 -0.19 3.50 -8.51
N VAL A 194 -1.01 2.55 -8.05
CA VAL A 194 -0.86 1.80 -6.79
C VAL A 194 -0.78 2.74 -5.59
N ASP A 195 0.43 3.02 -5.07
CA ASP A 195 0.72 3.85 -3.91
C ASP A 195 0.94 5.34 -4.27
N ASP A 196 1.21 5.64 -5.55
CA ASP A 196 1.42 6.99 -6.06
C ASP A 196 0.12 7.61 -6.58
N LEU A 197 -0.26 8.77 -6.03
CA LEU A 197 -1.42 9.53 -6.47
C LEU A 197 -0.97 10.88 -7.03
N ILE A 198 -1.47 11.23 -8.21
CA ILE A 198 -1.28 12.53 -8.85
C ILE A 198 -2.61 13.26 -8.81
N VAL A 199 -2.64 14.45 -8.22
CA VAL A 199 -3.86 15.27 -8.08
C VAL A 199 -3.65 16.62 -8.75
N THR A 200 -4.58 17.02 -9.60
CA THR A 200 -4.58 18.35 -10.22
C THR A 200 -6.00 18.88 -10.38
N GLY A 201 -6.14 20.19 -10.51
CA GLY A 201 -7.45 20.81 -10.70
C GLY A 201 -7.44 22.30 -10.38
N ASN A 202 -8.55 22.97 -10.67
CA ASN A 202 -8.78 24.37 -10.34
C ASN A 202 -9.76 24.57 -9.16
N ASN A 203 -10.39 23.50 -8.66
CA ASN A 203 -11.20 23.54 -7.44
C ASN A 203 -10.30 23.37 -6.21
N THR A 204 -9.72 24.47 -5.75
CA THR A 204 -8.76 24.49 -4.63
C THR A 204 -9.37 24.01 -3.32
N LYS A 205 -10.68 24.26 -3.10
CA LYS A 205 -11.39 23.79 -1.91
C LYS A 205 -11.44 22.25 -1.89
N LYS A 206 -11.82 21.65 -3.00
CA LYS A 206 -11.89 20.19 -3.14
C LYS A 206 -10.52 19.53 -3.05
N MET A 207 -9.50 20.16 -3.62
CA MET A 207 -8.10 19.67 -3.50
C MET A 207 -7.62 19.68 -2.05
N ALA A 208 -7.91 20.73 -1.29
CA ALA A 208 -7.58 20.82 0.13
C ALA A 208 -8.31 19.76 0.97
N GLU A 209 -9.60 19.53 0.69
CA GLU A 209 -10.39 18.46 1.33
C GLU A 209 -9.77 17.08 1.11
N LEU A 210 -9.41 16.76 -0.14
CA LEU A 210 -8.76 15.49 -0.48
C LEU A 210 -7.40 15.35 0.19
N GLN A 211 -6.59 16.41 0.21
CA GLN A 211 -5.28 16.40 0.86
C GLN A 211 -5.42 16.15 2.37
N GLN A 212 -6.36 16.80 3.03
CA GLN A 212 -6.63 16.59 4.46
C GLN A 212 -7.08 15.14 4.71
N MET A 213 -7.97 14.62 3.88
CA MET A 213 -8.43 13.22 3.98
C MET A 213 -7.29 12.22 3.81
N PHE A 214 -6.36 12.43 2.87
CA PHE A 214 -5.18 11.56 2.71
C PHE A 214 -4.26 11.64 3.92
N GLN A 215 -4.08 12.84 4.49
CA GLN A 215 -3.28 13.04 5.71
C GLN A 215 -3.91 12.33 6.90
N ASP A 216 -5.21 12.50 7.13
CA ASP A 216 -5.93 11.91 8.26
C ASP A 216 -5.98 10.38 8.16
N LYS A 217 -6.15 9.86 6.95
CA LYS A 217 -6.30 8.42 6.72
C LYS A 217 -4.98 7.67 6.71
N TRP A 218 -3.94 8.25 6.10
CA TRP A 218 -2.69 7.55 5.78
C TRP A 218 -1.43 8.27 6.25
N GLY A 219 -1.54 9.47 6.82
CA GLY A 219 -0.38 10.27 7.23
C GLY A 219 0.47 10.74 6.04
N VAL A 220 -0.17 10.97 4.88
CA VAL A 220 0.51 11.50 3.69
C VAL A 220 0.97 12.93 3.99
N GLU A 221 2.27 13.18 3.90
CA GLU A 221 2.86 14.51 4.09
C GLU A 221 2.48 15.46 2.96
N LYS A 222 2.48 16.77 3.28
CA LYS A 222 2.16 17.84 2.34
C LYS A 222 3.29 18.08 1.36
#